data_2b5e29fc249a3e9bdcab55e08e0f82dc
#
_entry.id   2b5e29fc249a3e9bdcab55e08e0f82dc
#
_cell.length_a   1.000
_cell.length_b   1.000
_cell.length_c   1.000
_cell.angle_alpha   90.00
_cell.angle_beta   90.00
_cell.angle_gamma   90.00
#
_symmetry.space_group_name_H-M   'P 1'
#
loop_
_entity.id
_entity.type
_entity.pdbx_description
1 polymer ?
#
loop_
_entity_poly.entity_id
_entity_poly.type
_entity_poly.pdbx_seq_one_letter_code
_entity_poly.pdbx_strand_id
1 'polypeptide(L)'
;MKKIIVSLLAVLGLVACGTKTTQPVPVDPWKECQVLFDTVLVQYKAAPTREVADSIINDFVQQAYQLVMTHIDSVQTDSIVLSFFYMFSPEQKDSLFQAMAPERWTTEDMQKIHKQYQAELLTAPGQKYIDVQALQTNGKAVKLSELVGKTDYLLVDFWASWCRPCRQLIPHLKDLYAKYHKSGKLAIVGISVDRDRDAWLQALKEEQMSWLQLHDTHEAPNNPSDSYGISAIPTTLLIDSEGTIVLRNPSEEEIAEILDK
;
A
#
# COMPACT_ATOMS: atom_id res chain seq x y z
N MET A 1 23.51 -24.20 6.19
CA MET A 1 22.21 -23.62 5.82
C MET A 1 21.20 -24.74 5.65
N LYS A 2 20.41 -25.04 6.66
CA LYS A 2 19.39 -26.09 6.60
C LYS A 2 18.09 -25.45 6.16
N LYS A 3 17.63 -25.79 4.95
CA LYS A 3 16.29 -25.45 4.48
C LYS A 3 15.28 -26.19 5.35
N ILE A 4 14.50 -25.45 6.14
CA ILE A 4 13.33 -26.00 6.83
C ILE A 4 12.22 -26.03 5.80
N ILE A 5 12.04 -27.21 5.19
CA ILE A 5 10.89 -27.51 4.36
C ILE A 5 9.76 -27.82 5.33
N VAL A 6 8.83 -26.88 5.53
CA VAL A 6 7.56 -27.17 6.20
C VAL A 6 6.69 -27.88 5.18
N SER A 7 6.75 -29.21 5.24
CA SER A 7 5.91 -30.09 4.45
C SER A 7 4.50 -30.08 5.04
N LEU A 8 3.53 -29.52 4.29
CA LEU A 8 2.12 -29.66 4.62
C LEU A 8 1.75 -31.14 4.42
N LEU A 9 1.69 -31.88 5.50
CA LEU A 9 1.15 -33.26 5.52
C LEU A 9 -0.37 -33.15 5.33
N ALA A 10 -0.82 -33.44 4.11
CA ALA A 10 -2.20 -33.79 3.85
C ALA A 10 -2.49 -35.10 4.65
N VAL A 11 -3.29 -35.00 5.68
CA VAL A 11 -3.82 -36.15 6.40
C VAL A 11 -4.88 -36.82 5.53
N LEU A 12 -4.44 -37.71 4.67
CA LEU A 12 -5.29 -38.72 4.04
C LEU A 12 -5.58 -39.83 5.05
N GLY A 13 -6.63 -39.64 5.83
CA GLY A 13 -7.20 -40.72 6.65
C GLY A 13 -7.98 -41.73 5.81
N LEU A 14 -7.32 -42.78 5.38
CA LEU A 14 -8.00 -44.01 4.91
C LEU A 14 -8.57 -44.76 6.12
N VAL A 15 -9.86 -44.60 6.37
CA VAL A 15 -10.61 -45.60 7.14
C VAL A 15 -11.75 -46.08 6.24
N ALA A 16 -11.57 -47.28 5.70
CA ALA A 16 -12.64 -48.03 5.06
C ALA A 16 -13.51 -48.62 6.16
N CYS A 17 -14.76 -48.29 6.20
CA CYS A 17 -15.94 -49.15 6.28
C CYS A 17 -17.19 -48.38 6.72
N GLY A 18 -18.27 -48.47 5.96
CA GLY A 18 -19.62 -48.05 6.39
C GLY A 18 -20.14 -46.76 5.75
N THR A 19 -20.81 -46.91 4.64
CA THR A 19 -21.63 -45.99 3.89
C THR A 19 -22.41 -44.96 4.71
N LYS A 20 -21.88 -43.77 4.87
CA LYS A 20 -22.58 -42.48 4.81
C LYS A 20 -21.65 -41.58 4.07
N THR A 21 -21.99 -41.21 2.84
CA THR A 21 -21.35 -40.14 2.12
C THR A 21 -21.62 -38.84 2.88
N THR A 22 -20.77 -38.57 3.86
CA THR A 22 -20.65 -37.22 4.40
C THR A 22 -20.08 -36.38 3.28
N GLN A 23 -20.89 -35.52 2.68
CA GLN A 23 -20.37 -34.47 1.82
C GLN A 23 -19.26 -33.75 2.60
N PRO A 24 -18.11 -33.46 1.96
CA PRO A 24 -17.08 -32.69 2.63
C PRO A 24 -17.72 -31.38 3.10
N VAL A 25 -17.52 -31.06 4.38
CA VAL A 25 -17.99 -29.79 4.94
C VAL A 25 -17.41 -28.68 4.05
N PRO A 26 -18.21 -27.78 3.51
CA PRO A 26 -17.70 -26.71 2.68
C PRO A 26 -16.61 -25.96 3.44
N VAL A 27 -15.44 -25.85 2.84
CA VAL A 27 -14.34 -25.06 3.40
C VAL A 27 -14.81 -23.60 3.44
N ASP A 28 -14.72 -22.98 4.62
CA ASP A 28 -14.94 -21.55 4.78
C ASP A 28 -13.59 -20.84 4.63
N PRO A 29 -13.26 -20.27 3.47
CA PRO A 29 -11.97 -19.68 3.20
C PRO A 29 -11.65 -18.51 4.14
N TRP A 30 -12.66 -17.80 4.63
CA TRP A 30 -12.45 -16.73 5.61
C TRP A 30 -11.95 -17.28 6.96
N LYS A 31 -12.54 -18.34 7.47
CA LYS A 31 -12.09 -18.97 8.71
C LYS A 31 -10.69 -19.57 8.59
N GLU A 32 -10.39 -20.17 7.45
CA GLU A 32 -9.04 -20.67 7.17
C GLU A 32 -8.02 -19.52 7.16
N CYS A 33 -8.33 -18.42 6.50
CA CYS A 33 -7.49 -17.21 6.49
C CYS A 33 -7.30 -16.64 7.92
N GLN A 34 -8.34 -16.61 8.74
CA GLN A 34 -8.23 -16.15 10.14
C GLN A 34 -7.27 -17.02 10.96
N VAL A 35 -7.33 -18.33 10.83
CA VAL A 35 -6.40 -19.26 11.52
C VAL A 35 -4.96 -19.04 11.06
N LEU A 36 -4.75 -18.84 9.75
CA LEU A 36 -3.44 -18.49 9.21
C LEU A 36 -2.94 -17.18 9.79
N PHE A 37 -3.78 -16.14 9.82
CA PHE A 37 -3.41 -14.83 10.34
C PHE A 37 -3.03 -14.86 11.82
N ASP A 38 -3.81 -15.56 12.65
CA ASP A 38 -3.50 -15.72 14.08
C ASP A 38 -2.15 -16.42 14.29
N THR A 39 -1.86 -17.45 13.49
CA THR A 39 -0.58 -18.16 13.51
C THR A 39 0.57 -17.24 13.14
N VAL A 40 0.40 -16.48 12.08
CA VAL A 40 1.39 -15.53 11.57
C VAL A 40 1.66 -14.41 12.58
N LEU A 41 0.64 -13.89 13.26
CA LEU A 41 0.83 -12.87 14.30
C LEU A 41 1.73 -13.36 15.45
N VAL A 42 1.61 -14.63 15.84
CA VAL A 42 2.49 -15.22 16.86
C VAL A 42 3.93 -15.31 16.35
N GLN A 43 4.11 -15.80 15.13
CA GLN A 43 5.43 -15.93 14.51
C GLN A 43 6.09 -14.56 14.28
N TYR A 44 5.34 -13.57 13.79
CA TYR A 44 5.80 -12.22 13.57
C TYR A 44 6.31 -11.56 14.86
N LYS A 45 5.56 -11.70 15.97
CA LYS A 45 5.96 -11.17 17.27
C LYS A 45 7.22 -11.85 17.83
N ALA A 46 7.48 -13.08 17.43
CA ALA A 46 8.64 -13.88 17.85
C ALA A 46 9.83 -13.76 16.86
N ALA A 47 9.67 -13.04 15.75
CA ALA A 47 10.70 -12.93 14.73
C ALA A 47 11.96 -12.24 15.27
N PRO A 48 13.15 -12.84 15.11
CA PRO A 48 14.40 -12.31 15.67
C PRO A 48 14.94 -11.09 14.92
N THR A 49 14.56 -10.92 13.67
CA THR A 49 14.98 -9.80 12.80
C THR A 49 13.80 -9.31 11.96
N ARG A 50 13.94 -8.07 11.43
CA ARG A 50 12.96 -7.50 10.51
C ARG A 50 12.82 -8.34 9.23
N GLU A 51 13.93 -8.82 8.67
CA GLU A 51 13.91 -9.66 7.47
C GLU A 51 13.07 -10.92 7.65
N VAL A 52 13.19 -11.58 8.84
CA VAL A 52 12.36 -12.75 9.16
C VAL A 52 10.90 -12.35 9.32
N ALA A 53 10.62 -11.22 9.96
CA ALA A 53 9.27 -10.72 10.11
C ALA A 53 8.62 -10.41 8.74
N ASP A 54 9.34 -9.74 7.86
CA ASP A 54 8.88 -9.41 6.51
C ASP A 54 8.63 -10.67 5.67
N SER A 55 9.50 -11.69 5.78
CA SER A 55 9.29 -13.00 5.12
C SER A 55 8.02 -13.69 5.60
N ILE A 56 7.75 -13.68 6.91
CA ILE A 56 6.54 -14.27 7.50
C ILE A 56 5.28 -13.59 6.97
N ILE A 57 5.29 -12.26 6.86
CA ILE A 57 4.15 -11.51 6.31
C ILE A 57 3.98 -11.80 4.83
N ASN A 58 5.05 -11.84 4.05
CA ASN A 58 4.98 -12.15 2.62
C ASN A 58 4.42 -13.55 2.38
N ASP A 59 4.84 -14.54 3.15
CA ASP A 59 4.31 -15.90 3.06
C ASP A 59 2.81 -15.96 3.39
N PHE A 60 2.36 -15.18 4.38
CA PHE A 60 0.94 -15.05 4.70
C PHE A 60 0.15 -14.42 3.54
N VAL A 61 0.64 -13.33 2.97
CA VAL A 61 -0.02 -12.64 1.85
C VAL A 61 -0.18 -13.58 0.67
N GLN A 62 0.84 -14.37 0.35
CA GLN A 62 0.76 -15.38 -0.71
C GLN A 62 -0.31 -16.43 -0.42
N GLN A 63 -0.38 -16.95 0.81
CA GLN A 63 -1.37 -17.95 1.21
C GLN A 63 -2.80 -17.35 1.19
N ALA A 64 -3.00 -16.13 1.70
CA ALA A 64 -4.29 -15.44 1.66
C ALA A 64 -4.77 -15.22 0.20
N TYR A 65 -3.86 -14.80 -0.68
CA TYR A 65 -4.15 -14.68 -2.12
C TYR A 65 -4.55 -16.03 -2.74
N GLN A 66 -3.81 -17.10 -2.45
CA GLN A 66 -4.14 -18.44 -2.96
C GLN A 66 -5.50 -18.95 -2.46
N LEU A 67 -5.87 -18.66 -1.22
CA LEU A 67 -7.21 -18.96 -0.71
C LEU A 67 -8.29 -18.25 -1.50
N VAL A 68 -8.12 -16.95 -1.80
CA VAL A 68 -9.05 -16.19 -2.63
C VAL A 68 -9.18 -16.80 -4.02
N MET A 69 -8.05 -17.06 -4.69
CA MET A 69 -8.05 -17.58 -6.06
C MET A 69 -8.61 -18.99 -6.15
N THR A 70 -8.37 -19.84 -5.15
CA THR A 70 -8.90 -21.21 -5.10
C THR A 70 -10.43 -21.23 -4.90
N HIS A 71 -10.95 -20.26 -4.16
CA HIS A 71 -12.37 -20.15 -3.83
C HIS A 71 -12.99 -18.88 -4.41
N ILE A 72 -12.54 -18.48 -5.61
CA ILE A 72 -12.87 -17.18 -6.20
C ILE A 72 -14.38 -16.93 -6.34
N ASP A 73 -15.17 -17.99 -6.52
CA ASP A 73 -16.63 -17.90 -6.63
C ASP A 73 -17.35 -17.79 -5.27
N SER A 74 -16.64 -17.96 -4.17
CA SER A 74 -17.23 -17.92 -2.82
C SER A 74 -17.28 -16.49 -2.29
N VAL A 75 -18.45 -16.05 -1.83
CA VAL A 75 -18.63 -14.73 -1.19
C VAL A 75 -17.83 -14.57 0.11
N GLN A 76 -17.43 -15.67 0.77
CA GLN A 76 -16.57 -15.62 1.96
C GLN A 76 -15.16 -15.09 1.65
N THR A 77 -14.71 -15.14 0.40
CA THR A 77 -13.44 -14.55 0.00
C THR A 77 -13.45 -13.03 -0.03
N ASP A 78 -14.63 -12.39 -0.08
CA ASP A 78 -14.74 -10.94 -0.03
C ASP A 78 -14.16 -10.39 1.26
N SER A 79 -14.34 -11.08 2.39
CA SER A 79 -13.74 -10.69 3.68
C SER A 79 -12.21 -10.73 3.65
N ILE A 80 -11.61 -11.69 2.92
CA ILE A 80 -10.15 -11.75 2.74
C ILE A 80 -9.69 -10.57 1.88
N VAL A 81 -10.39 -10.32 0.76
CA VAL A 81 -10.09 -9.19 -0.13
C VAL A 81 -10.21 -7.87 0.64
N LEU A 82 -11.31 -7.63 1.35
CA LEU A 82 -11.51 -6.41 2.13
C LEU A 82 -10.42 -6.19 3.19
N SER A 83 -9.91 -7.26 3.80
CA SER A 83 -8.93 -7.17 4.87
C SER A 83 -7.49 -7.04 4.38
N PHE A 84 -7.13 -7.65 3.26
CA PHE A 84 -5.73 -7.84 2.86
C PHE A 84 -5.40 -7.36 1.46
N PHE A 85 -6.36 -6.81 0.70
CA PHE A 85 -6.15 -6.34 -0.68
C PHE A 85 -4.98 -5.37 -0.82
N TYR A 86 -4.80 -4.46 0.14
CA TYR A 86 -3.72 -3.48 0.13
C TYR A 86 -2.31 -4.11 0.20
N MET A 87 -2.22 -5.38 0.64
CA MET A 87 -0.97 -6.12 0.74
C MET A 87 -0.66 -6.94 -0.52
N PHE A 88 -1.64 -7.14 -1.41
CA PHE A 88 -1.43 -7.89 -2.64
C PHE A 88 -0.55 -7.11 -3.63
N SER A 89 0.30 -7.83 -4.37
CA SER A 89 1.11 -7.23 -5.41
C SER A 89 0.22 -6.68 -6.55
N PRO A 90 0.73 -5.74 -7.39
CA PRO A 90 -0.01 -5.27 -8.56
C PRO A 90 -0.51 -6.42 -9.45
N GLU A 91 0.32 -7.44 -9.71
CA GLU A 91 -0.03 -8.60 -10.54
C GLU A 91 -1.12 -9.46 -9.88
N GLN A 92 -1.08 -9.61 -8.55
CA GLN A 92 -2.11 -10.32 -7.79
C GLN A 92 -3.44 -9.56 -7.84
N LYS A 93 -3.40 -8.24 -7.71
CA LYS A 93 -4.59 -7.38 -7.83
C LYS A 93 -5.20 -7.49 -9.22
N ASP A 94 -4.40 -7.39 -10.28
CA ASP A 94 -4.85 -7.55 -11.67
C ASP A 94 -5.53 -8.92 -11.89
N SER A 95 -4.87 -9.99 -11.47
CA SER A 95 -5.39 -11.34 -11.60
C SER A 95 -6.71 -11.52 -10.85
N LEU A 96 -6.83 -10.93 -9.65
CA LEU A 96 -8.05 -10.94 -8.85
C LEU A 96 -9.21 -10.24 -9.56
N PHE A 97 -8.95 -9.02 -10.08
CA PHE A 97 -9.98 -8.26 -10.80
C PHE A 97 -10.45 -8.93 -12.08
N GLN A 98 -9.57 -9.63 -12.78
CA GLN A 98 -9.91 -10.40 -13.98
C GLN A 98 -10.70 -11.67 -13.66
N ALA A 99 -10.43 -12.32 -12.53
CA ALA A 99 -11.04 -13.59 -12.16
C ALA A 99 -12.36 -13.44 -11.42
N MET A 100 -12.54 -12.38 -10.65
CA MET A 100 -13.74 -12.18 -9.84
C MET A 100 -14.92 -11.71 -10.68
N ALA A 101 -16.07 -12.38 -10.55
CA ALA A 101 -17.28 -12.04 -11.29
C ALA A 101 -17.74 -10.59 -11.01
N PRO A 102 -18.18 -9.83 -12.04
CA PRO A 102 -18.57 -8.42 -11.89
C PRO A 102 -19.64 -8.18 -10.82
N GLU A 103 -20.53 -9.12 -10.59
CA GLU A 103 -21.60 -9.05 -9.60
C GLU A 103 -21.06 -8.97 -8.16
N ARG A 104 -19.84 -9.43 -7.94
CA ARG A 104 -19.16 -9.37 -6.63
C ARG A 104 -18.68 -7.95 -6.25
N TRP A 105 -18.51 -7.08 -7.23
CA TRP A 105 -18.12 -5.67 -7.04
C TRP A 105 -19.30 -4.73 -6.73
N THR A 106 -20.42 -5.24 -6.21
CA THR A 106 -21.65 -4.46 -6.03
C THR A 106 -21.82 -3.89 -4.63
N THR A 107 -21.15 -4.43 -3.62
CA THR A 107 -21.20 -3.88 -2.27
C THR A 107 -20.37 -2.58 -2.18
N GLU A 108 -20.75 -1.67 -1.29
CA GLU A 108 -20.07 -0.37 -1.12
C GLU A 108 -18.56 -0.54 -0.85
N ASP A 109 -18.20 -1.50 0.00
CA ASP A 109 -16.80 -1.74 0.36
C ASP A 109 -16.00 -2.32 -0.82
N MET A 110 -16.58 -3.26 -1.57
CA MET A 110 -15.92 -3.80 -2.77
C MET A 110 -15.80 -2.73 -3.87
N GLN A 111 -16.80 -1.85 -4.03
CA GLN A 111 -16.71 -0.71 -4.95
C GLN A 111 -15.60 0.27 -4.54
N LYS A 112 -15.41 0.51 -3.24
CA LYS A 112 -14.30 1.35 -2.75
C LYS A 112 -12.95 0.76 -3.14
N ILE A 113 -12.75 -0.55 -2.92
CA ILE A 113 -11.51 -1.24 -3.31
C ILE A 113 -11.31 -1.14 -4.82
N HIS A 114 -12.35 -1.38 -5.62
CA HIS A 114 -12.27 -1.28 -7.07
C HIS A 114 -11.87 0.13 -7.52
N LYS A 115 -12.57 1.15 -7.02
CA LYS A 115 -12.25 2.56 -7.31
C LYS A 115 -10.81 2.91 -6.92
N GLN A 116 -10.37 2.47 -5.75
CA GLN A 116 -9.02 2.69 -5.24
C GLN A 116 -7.97 2.05 -6.14
N TYR A 117 -8.20 0.80 -6.55
CA TYR A 117 -7.30 0.10 -7.46
C TYR A 117 -7.23 0.77 -8.85
N GLN A 118 -8.37 1.23 -9.40
CA GLN A 118 -8.37 2.00 -10.65
C GLN A 118 -7.52 3.28 -10.53
N ALA A 119 -7.61 3.99 -9.41
CA ALA A 119 -6.78 5.17 -9.15
C ALA A 119 -5.30 4.82 -9.00
N GLU A 120 -4.98 3.67 -8.39
CA GLU A 120 -3.60 3.14 -8.28
C GLU A 120 -3.02 2.85 -9.67
N LEU A 121 -3.79 2.25 -10.58
CA LEU A 121 -3.38 2.00 -11.97
C LEU A 121 -3.14 3.29 -12.76
N LEU A 122 -4.02 4.28 -12.60
CA LEU A 122 -3.89 5.57 -13.26
C LEU A 122 -2.67 6.38 -12.77
N THR A 123 -2.09 5.99 -11.65
CA THR A 123 -0.91 6.64 -11.02
C THR A 123 0.27 5.67 -10.87
N ALA A 124 0.30 4.61 -11.66
CA ALA A 124 1.42 3.66 -11.74
C ALA A 124 2.63 4.28 -12.48
N PRO A 125 3.83 3.74 -12.32
CA PRO A 125 4.99 4.16 -13.10
C PRO A 125 4.70 4.15 -14.63
N GLY A 126 5.14 5.21 -15.31
CA GLY A 126 4.87 5.45 -16.73
C GLY A 126 3.60 6.27 -16.99
N GLN A 127 2.71 6.43 -16.01
CA GLN A 127 1.52 7.28 -16.14
C GLN A 127 1.84 8.76 -15.86
N LYS A 128 0.99 9.67 -16.36
CA LYS A 128 1.07 11.09 -15.98
C LYS A 128 0.48 11.29 -14.58
N TYR A 129 1.06 12.24 -13.85
CA TYR A 129 0.49 12.64 -12.56
C TYR A 129 -0.93 13.19 -12.70
N ILE A 130 -1.72 13.06 -11.66
CA ILE A 130 -3.05 13.67 -11.57
C ILE A 130 -2.90 15.01 -10.82
N ASP A 131 -3.39 16.10 -11.42
CA ASP A 131 -3.34 17.41 -10.76
C ASP A 131 -4.38 17.48 -9.64
N VAL A 132 -3.90 17.35 -8.41
CA VAL A 132 -4.68 17.42 -7.19
C VAL A 132 -4.35 18.66 -6.40
N GLN A 133 -5.27 19.06 -5.51
CA GLN A 133 -5.12 20.23 -4.66
C GLN A 133 -5.13 19.79 -3.17
N ALA A 134 -4.21 20.37 -2.40
CA ALA A 134 -4.15 20.21 -0.95
C ALA A 134 -3.85 21.55 -0.26
N LEU A 135 -4.04 21.63 1.05
CA LEU A 135 -3.93 22.88 1.80
C LEU A 135 -2.61 22.99 2.55
N GLN A 136 -1.97 24.15 2.48
CA GLN A 136 -0.87 24.53 3.36
C GLN A 136 -1.34 24.73 4.81
N THR A 137 -0.38 24.87 5.73
CA THR A 137 -0.65 25.15 7.15
C THR A 137 -1.44 26.46 7.39
N ASN A 138 -1.34 27.42 6.49
CA ASN A 138 -2.09 28.68 6.52
C ASN A 138 -3.45 28.61 5.82
N GLY A 139 -3.86 27.43 5.32
CA GLY A 139 -5.11 27.21 4.58
C GLY A 139 -5.06 27.58 3.10
N LYS A 140 -3.91 28.05 2.58
CA LYS A 140 -3.76 28.31 1.14
C LYS A 140 -3.74 27.00 0.38
N ALA A 141 -4.57 26.90 -0.67
CA ALA A 141 -4.56 25.78 -1.59
C ALA A 141 -3.34 25.81 -2.51
N VAL A 142 -2.77 24.64 -2.77
CA VAL A 142 -1.67 24.42 -3.72
C VAL A 142 -2.02 23.23 -4.58
N LYS A 143 -1.83 23.34 -5.88
CA LYS A 143 -1.95 22.27 -6.86
C LYS A 143 -0.61 21.61 -7.11
N LEU A 144 -0.59 20.32 -7.44
CA LEU A 144 0.64 19.64 -7.85
C LEU A 144 1.24 20.26 -9.12
N SER A 145 0.41 20.77 -10.04
CA SER A 145 0.85 21.49 -11.24
C SER A 145 1.68 22.76 -10.95
N GLU A 146 1.56 23.32 -9.75
CA GLU A 146 2.40 24.44 -9.31
C GLU A 146 3.83 24.00 -8.92
N LEU A 147 4.03 22.69 -8.69
CA LEU A 147 5.29 22.10 -8.18
C LEU A 147 6.02 21.28 -9.24
N VAL A 148 5.30 20.51 -10.05
CA VAL A 148 5.85 19.69 -11.15
C VAL A 148 6.57 20.59 -12.16
N GLY A 149 7.76 20.16 -12.60
CA GLY A 149 8.59 20.90 -13.56
C GLY A 149 9.37 22.08 -12.97
N LYS A 150 9.39 22.25 -11.64
CA LYS A 150 10.24 23.27 -10.97
C LYS A 150 11.64 22.75 -10.64
N THR A 151 11.79 21.44 -10.59
CA THR A 151 13.03 20.70 -10.42
C THR A 151 13.03 19.54 -11.41
N ASP A 152 14.15 18.84 -11.57
CA ASP A 152 14.22 17.67 -12.45
C ASP A 152 13.24 16.58 -11.99
N TYR A 153 13.08 16.42 -10.67
CA TYR A 153 12.14 15.46 -10.06
C TYR A 153 11.42 16.08 -8.86
N LEU A 154 10.16 15.68 -8.68
CA LEU A 154 9.34 15.95 -7.50
C LEU A 154 9.04 14.62 -6.80
N LEU A 155 9.44 14.49 -5.54
CA LEU A 155 9.01 13.38 -4.67
C LEU A 155 7.77 13.80 -3.89
N VAL A 156 6.67 13.10 -4.11
CA VAL A 156 5.41 13.27 -3.34
C VAL A 156 5.39 12.18 -2.27
N ASP A 157 5.30 12.58 -1.00
CA ASP A 157 5.26 11.69 0.16
C ASP A 157 3.90 11.77 0.84
N PHE A 158 3.11 10.69 0.76
CA PHE A 158 1.84 10.55 1.50
C PHE A 158 2.11 9.95 2.88
N TRP A 159 1.79 10.71 3.92
CA TRP A 159 2.12 10.36 5.30
C TRP A 159 1.03 10.76 6.28
N ALA A 160 1.19 10.43 7.57
CA ALA A 160 0.36 10.93 8.64
C ALA A 160 1.10 11.01 9.98
N SER A 161 0.61 11.84 10.89
CA SER A 161 1.21 12.04 12.23
C SER A 161 1.26 10.75 13.06
N TRP A 162 0.25 9.90 12.94
CA TRP A 162 0.12 8.61 13.64
C TRP A 162 0.85 7.46 12.93
N CYS A 163 1.35 7.68 11.72
CA CYS A 163 2.02 6.64 10.93
C CYS A 163 3.48 6.49 11.37
N ARG A 164 3.76 5.52 12.23
CA ARG A 164 5.13 5.25 12.71
C ARG A 164 6.11 4.92 11.58
N PRO A 165 5.80 4.07 10.58
CA PRO A 165 6.70 3.81 9.46
C PRO A 165 7.00 5.07 8.64
N CYS A 166 6.00 5.96 8.44
CA CYS A 166 6.20 7.23 7.74
C CYS A 166 7.22 8.11 8.49
N ARG A 167 7.08 8.21 9.81
CA ARG A 167 8.02 8.99 10.64
C ARG A 167 9.43 8.41 10.65
N GLN A 168 9.58 7.10 10.48
CA GLN A 168 10.87 6.43 10.33
C GLN A 168 11.52 6.71 8.95
N LEU A 169 10.72 7.01 7.92
CA LEU A 169 11.20 7.38 6.59
C LEU A 169 11.70 8.83 6.53
N ILE A 170 11.18 9.74 7.36
CA ILE A 170 11.51 11.18 7.32
C ILE A 170 13.01 11.48 7.42
N PRO A 171 13.82 10.85 8.30
CA PRO A 171 15.28 11.06 8.32
C PRO A 171 15.93 10.82 6.96
N HIS A 172 15.58 9.74 6.28
CA HIS A 172 16.08 9.39 4.95
C HIS A 172 15.66 10.40 3.88
N LEU A 173 14.41 10.88 3.94
CA LEU A 173 13.95 11.96 3.06
C LEU A 173 14.71 13.26 3.32
N LYS A 174 15.11 13.54 4.57
CA LYS A 174 15.97 14.70 4.91
C LYS A 174 17.35 14.59 4.27
N ASP A 175 17.94 13.41 4.28
CA ASP A 175 19.26 13.17 3.67
C ASP A 175 19.20 13.33 2.15
N LEU A 176 18.18 12.76 1.49
CA LEU A 176 17.93 12.97 0.06
C LEU A 176 17.71 14.45 -0.27
N TYR A 177 16.87 15.13 0.50
CA TYR A 177 16.60 16.56 0.31
C TYR A 177 17.88 17.41 0.46
N ALA A 178 18.66 17.14 1.50
CA ALA A 178 19.92 17.85 1.74
C ALA A 178 20.93 17.67 0.58
N LYS A 179 20.99 16.45 0.01
CA LYS A 179 21.90 16.10 -1.07
C LYS A 179 21.51 16.75 -2.40
N TYR A 180 20.22 16.75 -2.77
CA TYR A 180 19.81 17.03 -4.15
C TYR A 180 18.98 18.32 -4.35
N HIS A 181 18.43 18.91 -3.26
CA HIS A 181 17.55 20.08 -3.40
C HIS A 181 18.27 21.32 -3.96
N LYS A 182 19.47 21.63 -3.43
CA LYS A 182 20.23 22.84 -3.83
C LYS A 182 20.67 22.84 -5.30
N SER A 183 20.84 21.67 -5.89
CA SER A 183 21.19 21.51 -7.30
C SER A 183 19.98 21.63 -8.24
N GLY A 184 18.76 21.72 -7.69
CA GLY A 184 17.52 21.71 -8.49
C GLY A 184 17.11 20.33 -8.99
N LYS A 185 17.83 19.26 -8.61
CA LYS A 185 17.50 17.89 -9.02
C LYS A 185 16.25 17.34 -8.35
N LEU A 186 16.03 17.66 -7.04
CA LEU A 186 14.91 17.11 -6.27
C LEU A 186 14.19 18.19 -5.47
N ALA A 187 12.87 18.24 -5.61
CA ALA A 187 11.97 18.81 -4.62
C ALA A 187 11.21 17.68 -3.92
N ILE A 188 10.78 17.94 -2.68
CA ILE A 188 9.89 17.05 -1.93
C ILE A 188 8.64 17.83 -1.56
N VAL A 189 7.47 17.20 -1.60
CA VAL A 189 6.23 17.67 -1.00
C VAL A 189 5.63 16.55 -0.15
N GLY A 190 5.35 16.84 1.12
CA GLY A 190 4.59 15.95 1.98
C GLY A 190 3.10 16.25 1.89
N ILE A 191 2.28 15.24 1.70
CA ILE A 191 0.82 15.33 1.73
C ILE A 191 0.32 14.48 2.89
N SER A 192 -0.10 15.15 3.96
CA SER A 192 -0.67 14.46 5.12
C SER A 192 -2.10 14.01 4.84
N VAL A 193 -2.40 12.75 5.19
CA VAL A 193 -3.75 12.18 5.16
C VAL A 193 -4.40 12.18 6.55
N ASP A 194 -3.88 12.98 7.49
CA ASP A 194 -4.47 13.12 8.81
C ASP A 194 -5.90 13.66 8.72
N ARG A 195 -6.81 13.08 9.48
CA ARG A 195 -8.16 13.66 9.68
C ARG A 195 -8.16 14.74 10.74
N ASP A 196 -7.21 14.65 11.69
CA ASP A 196 -6.99 15.64 12.74
C ASP A 196 -5.87 16.60 12.31
N ARG A 197 -6.28 17.79 11.93
CA ARG A 197 -5.36 18.86 11.50
C ARG A 197 -4.40 19.29 12.60
N ASP A 198 -4.83 19.29 13.86
CA ASP A 198 -3.98 19.73 14.97
C ASP A 198 -2.90 18.70 15.28
N ALA A 199 -3.22 17.40 15.18
CA ALA A 199 -2.23 16.32 15.25
C ALA A 199 -1.17 16.45 14.14
N TRP A 200 -1.59 16.73 12.89
CA TRP A 200 -0.67 17.02 11.81
C TRP A 200 0.26 18.19 12.10
N LEU A 201 -0.31 19.35 12.55
CA LEU A 201 0.48 20.54 12.87
C LEU A 201 1.47 20.29 14.01
N GLN A 202 1.10 19.47 14.98
CA GLN A 202 2.00 19.07 16.06
C GLN A 202 3.15 18.20 15.53
N ALA A 203 2.86 17.22 14.67
CA ALA A 203 3.88 16.36 14.05
C ALA A 203 4.84 17.17 13.16
N LEU A 204 4.38 18.20 12.45
CA LEU A 204 5.26 19.10 11.69
C LEU A 204 6.30 19.79 12.57
N LYS A 205 5.90 20.23 13.79
CA LYS A 205 6.83 20.85 14.75
C LYS A 205 7.87 19.87 15.27
N GLU A 206 7.46 18.61 15.47
CA GLU A 206 8.33 17.55 15.95
C GLU A 206 9.33 17.12 14.88
N GLU A 207 8.85 16.88 13.66
CA GLU A 207 9.65 16.36 12.56
C GLU A 207 10.53 17.41 11.88
N GLN A 208 10.20 18.70 11.95
CA GLN A 208 11.01 19.79 11.39
C GLN A 208 11.43 19.56 9.92
N MET A 209 10.48 19.14 9.09
CA MET A 209 10.71 18.94 7.66
C MET A 209 10.84 20.29 6.95
N SER A 210 11.90 20.47 6.15
CA SER A 210 12.23 21.76 5.49
C SER A 210 11.58 21.94 4.13
N TRP A 211 10.85 20.96 3.63
CA TRP A 211 10.09 21.00 2.37
C TRP A 211 8.62 21.31 2.59
N LEU A 212 7.92 21.64 1.51
CA LEU A 212 6.51 22.00 1.52
C LEU A 212 5.67 20.86 2.12
N GLN A 213 4.79 21.24 3.04
CA GLN A 213 3.84 20.34 3.67
C GLN A 213 2.42 20.77 3.36
N LEU A 214 1.63 19.82 2.88
CA LEU A 214 0.23 19.99 2.52
C LEU A 214 -0.64 19.01 3.30
N HIS A 215 -1.92 19.35 3.42
CA HIS A 215 -2.93 18.56 4.11
C HIS A 215 -4.05 18.18 3.13
N ASP A 216 -4.31 16.90 2.99
CA ASP A 216 -5.48 16.38 2.30
C ASP A 216 -6.68 16.47 3.24
N THR A 217 -7.65 17.33 2.92
CA THR A 217 -8.84 17.52 3.74
C THR A 217 -9.91 16.47 3.50
N HIS A 218 -9.74 15.61 2.50
CA HIS A 218 -10.71 14.60 2.05
C HIS A 218 -12.07 15.16 1.61
N GLU A 219 -12.24 16.49 1.57
CA GLU A 219 -13.50 17.16 1.25
C GLU A 219 -13.66 17.44 -0.25
N ALA A 220 -12.55 17.56 -0.97
CA ALA A 220 -12.58 17.82 -2.40
C ALA A 220 -12.96 16.57 -3.20
N PRO A 221 -13.73 16.71 -4.29
CA PRO A 221 -14.05 15.58 -5.19
C PRO A 221 -12.81 14.87 -5.76
N ASN A 222 -11.71 15.63 -5.91
CA ASN A 222 -10.41 15.16 -6.39
C ASN A 222 -9.37 15.31 -5.28
N ASN A 223 -9.67 14.80 -4.08
CA ASN A 223 -8.69 14.81 -3.01
C ASN A 223 -7.48 13.94 -3.36
N PRO A 224 -6.30 14.28 -2.86
CA PRO A 224 -5.06 13.56 -3.18
C PRO A 224 -5.12 12.06 -2.91
N SER A 225 -5.62 11.65 -1.75
CA SER A 225 -5.63 10.24 -1.34
C SER A 225 -6.45 9.37 -2.28
N ASP A 226 -7.68 9.79 -2.60
CA ASP A 226 -8.57 9.03 -3.48
C ASP A 226 -8.04 9.02 -4.92
N SER A 227 -7.54 10.19 -5.41
CA SER A 227 -7.05 10.33 -6.77
C SER A 227 -5.82 9.48 -7.07
N TYR A 228 -4.98 9.28 -6.07
CA TYR A 228 -3.76 8.46 -6.16
C TYR A 228 -3.93 7.03 -5.65
N GLY A 229 -5.15 6.62 -5.28
CA GLY A 229 -5.42 5.27 -4.78
C GLY A 229 -4.59 4.93 -3.54
N ILE A 230 -4.47 5.87 -2.58
CA ILE A 230 -3.65 5.67 -1.37
C ILE A 230 -4.37 4.75 -0.42
N SER A 231 -3.99 3.46 -0.44
CA SER A 231 -4.54 2.40 0.44
C SER A 231 -3.74 2.20 1.71
N ALA A 232 -2.47 2.54 1.67
CA ALA A 232 -1.54 2.42 2.80
C ALA A 232 -0.54 3.58 2.77
N ILE A 233 0.02 3.89 3.92
CA ILE A 233 1.11 4.86 4.06
C ILE A 233 2.26 4.24 4.87
N PRO A 234 3.52 4.62 4.60
CA PRO A 234 3.94 5.62 3.62
C PRO A 234 3.69 5.16 2.17
N THR A 235 3.32 6.09 1.31
CA THR A 235 3.33 5.91 -0.14
C THR A 235 4.05 7.09 -0.75
N THR A 236 5.07 6.81 -1.57
CA THR A 236 5.87 7.84 -2.23
C THR A 236 5.80 7.68 -3.75
N LEU A 237 5.85 8.81 -4.45
CA LEU A 237 5.89 8.85 -5.92
C LEU A 237 7.00 9.79 -6.37
N LEU A 238 7.85 9.32 -7.27
CA LEU A 238 8.84 10.16 -7.94
C LEU A 238 8.29 10.58 -9.31
N ILE A 239 8.15 11.87 -9.54
CA ILE A 239 7.58 12.48 -10.75
C ILE A 239 8.68 13.27 -11.44
N ASP A 240 8.89 13.08 -12.75
CA ASP A 240 9.85 13.83 -13.54
C ASP A 240 9.33 15.24 -13.90
N SER A 241 10.19 16.06 -14.50
CA SER A 241 9.86 17.43 -14.89
C SER A 241 8.77 17.52 -15.96
N GLU A 242 8.52 16.45 -16.70
CA GLU A 242 7.44 16.36 -17.70
C GLU A 242 6.11 15.88 -17.09
N GLY A 243 6.11 15.54 -15.81
CA GLY A 243 4.94 15.07 -15.07
C GLY A 243 4.66 13.58 -15.24
N THR A 244 5.65 12.78 -15.62
CA THR A 244 5.52 11.31 -15.63
C THR A 244 5.91 10.77 -14.26
N ILE A 245 5.10 9.90 -13.70
CA ILE A 245 5.44 9.13 -12.49
C ILE A 245 6.48 8.10 -12.91
N VAL A 246 7.72 8.26 -12.45
CA VAL A 246 8.81 7.35 -12.81
C VAL A 246 8.94 6.19 -11.84
N LEU A 247 8.63 6.41 -10.55
CA LEU A 247 8.64 5.38 -9.52
C LEU A 247 7.46 5.55 -8.56
N ARG A 248 6.97 4.44 -8.02
CA ARG A 248 6.01 4.38 -6.91
C ARG A 248 6.58 3.50 -5.80
N ASN A 249 6.64 4.02 -4.57
CA ASN A 249 7.25 3.40 -3.39
C ASN A 249 8.72 2.97 -3.62
N PRO A 250 9.56 3.82 -4.22
CA PRO A 250 10.96 3.48 -4.45
C PRO A 250 11.74 3.35 -3.15
N SER A 251 12.78 2.53 -3.17
CA SER A 251 13.84 2.57 -2.18
C SER A 251 14.70 3.83 -2.34
N GLU A 252 15.52 4.14 -1.33
CA GLU A 252 16.47 5.27 -1.42
C GLU A 252 17.50 5.05 -2.52
N GLU A 253 17.95 3.81 -2.70
CA GLU A 253 18.89 3.42 -3.73
C GLU A 253 18.32 3.67 -5.12
N GLU A 254 17.06 3.29 -5.37
CA GLU A 254 16.38 3.53 -6.66
C GLU A 254 16.23 5.03 -6.95
N ILE A 255 15.92 5.84 -5.94
CA ILE A 255 15.88 7.30 -6.09
C ILE A 255 17.28 7.83 -6.41
N ALA A 256 18.29 7.40 -5.65
CA ALA A 256 19.67 7.85 -5.84
C ALA A 256 20.22 7.46 -7.22
N GLU A 257 19.93 6.25 -7.72
CA GLU A 257 20.32 5.81 -9.06
C GLU A 257 19.77 6.70 -10.17
N ILE A 258 18.57 7.25 -9.98
CA ILE A 258 17.98 8.20 -10.93
C ILE A 258 18.62 9.58 -10.81
N LEU A 259 18.80 10.08 -9.58
CA LEU A 259 19.28 11.44 -9.33
C LEU A 259 20.79 11.62 -9.56
N ASP A 260 21.58 10.56 -9.51
CA ASP A 260 23.02 10.59 -9.71
C ASP A 260 23.41 10.49 -11.22
N LYS A 261 22.43 10.26 -12.10
CA LYS A 261 22.62 10.32 -13.58
C LYS A 261 22.62 11.76 -14.05
#